data_67ba34d66fa13ed31d816e8cd3dc21d3
#
_entry.id   67ba34d66fa13ed31d816e8cd3dc21d3
#
_cell.length_a   1.000
_cell.length_b   1.000
_cell.length_c   1.000
_cell.angle_alpha   90.00
_cell.angle_beta   90.00
_cell.angle_gamma   90.00
#
_symmetry.space_group_name_H-M   'P 1'
#
loop_
_entity.id
_entity.type
_entity.pdbx_description
1 polymer ?
#
loop_
_entity_poly.entity_id
_entity_poly.type
_entity_poly.pdbx_seq_one_letter_code
_entity_poly.pdbx_strand_id
1 'polypeptide(L)'
;MTMATKIVLMNDGKIQQVGKPYEFYDKPQNMFVARFIGSPTINMIKGKIDGKKFVSEDGLISITPSYEDLKSLASYNGKDVYLGIRSERFVGDAKNDTFEATIDVIEVLGKEKTLYVKLKSGKDLVITVPGYHQYEVGEKHNFGFDLGALHFFDAETELRIN
;
A
#
# COMPACT_ATOMS: atom_id res chain seq x y z
N MET A 1 -16.75 -10.46 5.08
CA MET A 1 -16.36 -11.44 4.03
C MET A 1 -16.45 -12.92 4.47
N THR A 2 -17.02 -13.21 5.63
CA THR A 2 -16.89 -14.52 6.28
C THR A 2 -17.91 -15.57 5.84
N MET A 3 -18.98 -15.20 5.14
CA MET A 3 -20.09 -16.12 4.79
C MET A 3 -20.10 -16.58 3.33
N ALA A 4 -19.33 -15.95 2.46
CA ALA A 4 -19.27 -16.31 1.05
C ALA A 4 -18.08 -17.23 0.75
N THR A 5 -18.30 -18.28 -0.02
CA THR A 5 -17.24 -19.16 -0.53
C THR A 5 -16.60 -18.61 -1.81
N LYS A 6 -17.33 -17.76 -2.53
CA LYS A 6 -16.93 -17.12 -3.78
C LYS A 6 -17.53 -15.72 -3.88
N ILE A 7 -16.74 -14.78 -4.34
CA ILE A 7 -17.15 -13.39 -4.57
C ILE A 7 -16.98 -13.07 -6.06
N VAL A 8 -17.91 -12.28 -6.59
CA VAL A 8 -17.81 -11.63 -7.89
C VAL A 8 -17.88 -10.13 -7.67
N LEU A 9 -16.81 -9.41 -7.97
CA LEU A 9 -16.79 -7.95 -7.90
C LEU A 9 -16.97 -7.36 -9.30
N MET A 10 -17.97 -6.48 -9.43
CA MET A 10 -18.31 -5.81 -10.69
C MET A 10 -18.17 -4.30 -10.56
N ASN A 11 -17.83 -3.66 -11.65
CA ASN A 11 -17.84 -2.20 -11.81
C ASN A 11 -18.30 -1.84 -13.22
N ASP A 12 -19.26 -0.92 -13.35
CA ASP A 12 -19.81 -0.48 -14.63
C ASP A 12 -20.22 -1.65 -15.56
N GLY A 13 -20.89 -2.66 -14.99
CA GLY A 13 -21.35 -3.83 -15.72
C GLY A 13 -20.25 -4.82 -16.13
N LYS A 14 -19.00 -4.58 -15.74
CA LYS A 14 -17.86 -5.46 -16.05
C LYS A 14 -17.37 -6.18 -14.80
N ILE A 15 -17.07 -7.46 -14.95
CA ILE A 15 -16.45 -8.25 -13.87
C ILE A 15 -15.00 -7.79 -13.69
N GLN A 16 -14.67 -7.41 -12.47
CA GLN A 16 -13.32 -6.98 -12.09
C GLN A 16 -12.48 -8.13 -11.54
N GLN A 17 -13.09 -8.96 -10.72
CA GLN A 17 -12.45 -10.16 -10.15
C GLN A 17 -13.49 -11.18 -9.71
N VAL A 18 -13.16 -12.45 -9.86
CA VAL A 18 -13.93 -13.60 -9.34
C VAL A 18 -12.98 -14.47 -8.53
N GLY A 19 -13.33 -14.84 -7.31
CA GLY A 19 -12.47 -15.68 -6.49
C GLY A 19 -12.95 -15.84 -5.05
N LYS A 20 -12.10 -16.40 -4.23
CA LYS A 20 -12.34 -16.51 -2.79
C LYS A 20 -12.10 -15.17 -2.08
N PRO A 21 -12.77 -14.90 -0.94
CA PRO A 21 -12.64 -13.62 -0.25
C PRO A 21 -11.21 -13.15 0.01
N TYR A 22 -10.31 -14.03 0.44
CA TYR A 22 -8.92 -13.66 0.74
C TYR A 22 -8.13 -13.24 -0.52
N GLU A 23 -8.48 -13.77 -1.70
CA GLU A 23 -7.79 -13.43 -2.96
C GLU A 23 -7.99 -11.96 -3.36
N PHE A 24 -9.13 -11.39 -3.00
CA PHE A 24 -9.39 -9.97 -3.22
C PHE A 24 -8.52 -9.06 -2.37
N TYR A 25 -8.15 -9.52 -1.20
CA TYR A 25 -7.30 -8.80 -0.26
C TYR A 25 -5.81 -8.98 -0.59
N ASP A 26 -5.38 -10.23 -0.75
CA ASP A 26 -3.98 -10.60 -0.94
C ASP A 26 -3.51 -10.48 -2.38
N LYS A 27 -4.42 -10.69 -3.35
CA LYS A 27 -4.10 -10.71 -4.79
C LYS A 27 -5.13 -9.95 -5.62
N PRO A 28 -5.34 -8.64 -5.35
CA PRO A 28 -6.26 -7.85 -6.15
C PRO A 28 -5.75 -7.76 -7.59
N GLN A 29 -6.61 -8.03 -8.57
CA GLN A 29 -6.23 -8.06 -9.99
C GLN A 29 -5.98 -6.66 -10.58
N ASN A 30 -6.58 -5.63 -9.99
CA ASN A 30 -6.41 -4.24 -10.41
C ASN A 30 -6.56 -3.26 -9.24
N MET A 31 -6.31 -1.99 -9.50
CA MET A 31 -6.43 -0.93 -8.49
C MET A 31 -7.85 -0.75 -7.95
N PHE A 32 -8.87 -0.96 -8.80
CA PHE A 32 -10.27 -0.88 -8.36
C PHE A 32 -10.56 -1.91 -7.27
N VAL A 33 -10.20 -3.17 -7.51
CA VAL A 33 -10.38 -4.26 -6.53
C VAL A 33 -9.61 -3.95 -5.25
N ALA A 34 -8.36 -3.52 -5.36
CA ALA A 34 -7.51 -3.20 -4.22
C ALA A 34 -8.11 -2.09 -3.34
N ARG A 35 -8.69 -1.06 -3.96
CA ARG A 35 -9.35 0.06 -3.26
C ARG A 35 -10.71 -0.31 -2.67
N PHE A 36 -11.44 -1.17 -3.35
CA PHE A 36 -12.79 -1.57 -2.93
C PHE A 36 -12.78 -2.43 -1.66
N ILE A 37 -11.77 -3.27 -1.52
CA ILE A 37 -11.65 -4.23 -0.42
C ILE A 37 -10.73 -3.68 0.67
N GLY A 38 -11.24 -3.69 1.90
CA GLY A 38 -10.48 -3.31 3.09
C GLY A 38 -10.88 -1.95 3.66
N SER A 39 -10.72 -1.82 4.96
CA SER A 39 -10.91 -0.58 5.72
C SER A 39 -9.83 -0.52 6.80
N PRO A 40 -8.96 0.51 6.80
CA PRO A 40 -8.89 1.61 5.82
C PRO A 40 -8.61 1.17 4.38
N THR A 41 -8.90 2.05 3.42
CA THR A 41 -8.57 1.83 2.01
C THR A 41 -7.05 1.70 1.84
N ILE A 42 -6.62 0.83 0.92
CA ILE A 42 -5.20 0.66 0.58
C ILE A 42 -4.55 2.00 0.19
N ASN A 43 -3.33 2.24 0.67
CA ASN A 43 -2.53 3.39 0.23
C ASN A 43 -2.03 3.13 -1.19
N MET A 44 -2.19 4.12 -2.07
CA MET A 44 -1.66 4.10 -3.44
C MET A 44 -0.65 5.21 -3.63
N ILE A 45 0.57 4.85 -3.97
CA ILE A 45 1.70 5.76 -4.13
C ILE A 45 2.20 5.69 -5.57
N LYS A 46 2.05 6.78 -6.31
CA LYS A 46 2.56 6.86 -7.68
C LYS A 46 4.07 7.05 -7.67
N GLY A 47 4.75 6.36 -8.57
CA GLY A 47 6.19 6.46 -8.73
C GLY A 47 6.69 5.80 -9.99
N LYS A 48 7.99 5.54 -10.03
CA LYS A 48 8.70 4.89 -11.13
C LYS A 48 9.57 3.75 -10.64
N ILE A 49 9.80 2.80 -11.52
CA ILE A 49 10.86 1.81 -11.33
C ILE A 49 12.15 2.39 -11.90
N ASP A 50 13.15 2.54 -11.05
CA ASP A 50 14.49 3.00 -11.38
C ASP A 50 15.50 1.91 -11.01
N GLY A 51 15.90 1.11 -12.00
CA GLY A 51 16.73 -0.06 -11.80
C GLY A 51 16.03 -1.10 -10.90
N LYS A 52 16.56 -1.29 -9.70
CA LYS A 52 16.03 -2.22 -8.70
C LYS A 52 15.20 -1.52 -7.60
N LYS A 53 14.84 -0.27 -7.80
CA LYS A 53 14.10 0.52 -6.81
C LYS A 53 12.80 1.03 -7.36
N PHE A 54 11.80 1.09 -6.47
CA PHE A 54 10.64 1.95 -6.66
C PHE A 54 10.95 3.30 -6.01
N VAL A 55 10.71 4.38 -6.73
CA VAL A 55 10.87 5.76 -6.23
C VAL A 55 9.56 6.49 -6.43
N SER A 56 9.00 7.04 -5.36
CA SER A 56 7.76 7.83 -5.43
C SER A 56 7.95 9.11 -6.26
N GLU A 57 6.86 9.63 -6.80
CA GLU A 57 6.85 10.82 -7.65
C GLU A 57 7.46 12.05 -6.96
N ASP A 58 7.28 12.19 -5.65
CA ASP A 58 7.88 13.26 -4.83
C ASP A 58 9.32 12.96 -4.36
N GLY A 59 9.83 11.77 -4.66
CA GLY A 59 11.17 11.32 -4.26
C GLY A 59 11.35 10.98 -2.78
N LEU A 60 10.29 11.08 -1.97
CA LEU A 60 10.39 10.88 -0.51
C LEU A 60 10.36 9.42 -0.09
N ILE A 61 9.87 8.55 -0.94
CA ILE A 61 9.81 7.10 -0.72
C ILE A 61 10.67 6.41 -1.77
N SER A 62 11.66 5.67 -1.34
CA SER A 62 12.53 4.86 -2.19
C SER A 62 12.71 3.49 -1.52
N ILE A 63 12.26 2.44 -2.17
CA ILE A 63 12.31 1.08 -1.64
C ILE A 63 12.89 0.11 -2.64
N THR A 64 13.51 -0.95 -2.13
CA THR A 64 13.96 -2.09 -2.94
C THR A 64 12.94 -3.21 -2.79
N PRO A 65 12.09 -3.47 -3.81
CA PRO A 65 11.13 -4.56 -3.79
C PRO A 65 11.80 -5.93 -3.58
N SER A 66 11.00 -6.93 -3.20
CA SER A 66 11.48 -8.29 -3.09
C SER A 66 12.04 -8.81 -4.42
N TYR A 67 12.85 -9.87 -4.37
CA TYR A 67 13.40 -10.48 -5.57
C TYR A 67 12.31 -10.96 -6.55
N GLU A 68 11.22 -11.51 -6.03
CA GLU A 68 10.10 -11.97 -6.85
C GLU A 68 9.35 -10.79 -7.50
N ASP A 69 9.15 -9.69 -6.76
CA ASP A 69 8.55 -8.48 -7.32
C ASP A 69 9.44 -7.87 -8.40
N LEU A 70 10.75 -7.85 -8.18
CA LEU A 70 11.72 -7.34 -9.16
C LEU A 70 11.70 -8.11 -10.48
N LYS A 71 11.45 -9.43 -10.45
CA LYS A 71 11.23 -10.21 -11.67
C LYS A 71 10.03 -9.72 -12.47
N SER A 72 8.92 -9.49 -11.77
CA SER A 72 7.68 -8.98 -12.41
C SER A 72 7.84 -7.55 -12.90
N LEU A 73 8.65 -6.74 -12.22
CA LEU A 73 8.89 -5.33 -12.53
C LEU A 73 10.01 -5.11 -13.58
N ALA A 74 10.70 -6.15 -14.02
CA ALA A 74 11.86 -6.02 -14.92
C ALA A 74 11.55 -5.26 -16.23
N SER A 75 10.34 -5.45 -16.80
CA SER A 75 9.88 -4.75 -18.01
C SER A 75 9.38 -3.33 -17.76
N TYR A 76 9.30 -2.91 -16.51
CA TYR A 76 8.78 -1.59 -16.08
C TYR A 76 9.86 -0.56 -15.76
N ASN A 77 11.13 -0.88 -15.99
CA ASN A 77 12.21 0.07 -15.73
C ASN A 77 11.99 1.40 -16.47
N GLY A 78 12.02 2.51 -15.73
CA GLY A 78 11.73 3.85 -16.23
C GLY A 78 10.25 4.16 -16.45
N LYS A 79 9.34 3.21 -16.21
CA LYS A 79 7.89 3.38 -16.37
C LYS A 79 7.21 3.77 -15.06
N ASP A 80 6.09 4.48 -15.20
CA ASP A 80 5.23 4.83 -14.08
C ASP A 80 4.45 3.61 -13.60
N VAL A 81 4.44 3.43 -12.29
CA VAL A 81 3.68 2.40 -11.58
C VAL A 81 3.03 2.97 -10.32
N TYR A 82 2.03 2.28 -9.80
CA TYR A 82 1.51 2.54 -8.47
C TYR A 82 1.97 1.45 -7.52
N LEU A 83 2.50 1.86 -6.37
CA LEU A 83 2.71 1.00 -5.23
C LEU A 83 1.47 1.02 -4.34
N GLY A 84 0.86 -0.14 -4.13
CA GLY A 84 -0.23 -0.35 -3.17
C GLY A 84 0.28 -1.02 -1.91
N ILE A 85 -0.05 -0.44 -0.76
CA ILE A 85 0.25 -1.03 0.55
C ILE A 85 -0.91 -0.85 1.52
N ARG A 86 -1.30 -1.94 2.20
CA ARG A 86 -2.32 -1.92 3.24
C ARG A 86 -1.81 -1.18 4.48
N SER A 87 -2.71 -0.50 5.18
CA SER A 87 -2.36 0.31 6.34
C SER A 87 -1.61 -0.44 7.44
N GLU A 88 -1.94 -1.71 7.66
CA GLU A 88 -1.33 -2.59 8.65
C GLU A 88 0.00 -3.22 8.19
N ARG A 89 0.43 -2.94 6.96
CA ARG A 89 1.68 -3.47 6.39
C ARG A 89 2.83 -2.47 6.41
N PHE A 90 2.66 -1.35 7.07
CA PHE A 90 3.77 -0.49 7.43
C PHE A 90 4.48 -1.00 8.70
N VAL A 91 5.77 -0.72 8.80
CA VAL A 91 6.63 -1.13 9.92
C VAL A 91 7.11 0.11 10.67
N GLY A 92 6.83 0.19 11.97
CA GLY A 92 7.17 1.37 12.77
C GLY A 92 8.66 1.56 13.07
N ASP A 93 9.43 0.47 13.15
CA ASP A 93 10.83 0.47 13.54
C ASP A 93 11.74 -0.15 12.48
N ALA A 94 11.42 0.07 11.22
CA ALA A 94 12.23 -0.43 10.11
C ALA A 94 13.60 0.25 10.07
N LYS A 95 14.63 -0.51 9.71
CA LYS A 95 16.02 -0.02 9.62
C LYS A 95 16.39 0.47 8.22
N ASN A 96 15.72 -0.07 7.20
CA ASN A 96 15.99 0.20 5.80
C ASN A 96 14.71 0.58 5.07
N ASP A 97 14.87 1.29 3.95
CA ASP A 97 13.76 1.68 3.09
C ASP A 97 12.65 2.42 3.87
N THR A 98 13.06 3.38 4.70
CA THR A 98 12.16 4.17 5.55
C THR A 98 11.82 5.51 4.91
N PHE A 99 10.71 6.08 5.34
CA PHE A 99 10.30 7.44 5.04
C PHE A 99 9.86 8.16 6.32
N GLU A 100 10.08 9.46 6.37
CA GLU A 100 9.61 10.31 7.48
C GLU A 100 8.22 10.84 7.17
N ALA A 101 7.34 10.79 8.15
CA ALA A 101 6.02 11.41 8.08
C ALA A 101 5.65 12.06 9.41
N THR A 102 4.83 13.11 9.35
CA THR A 102 4.27 13.78 10.52
C THR A 102 2.89 13.19 10.81
N ILE A 103 2.65 12.82 12.05
CA ILE A 103 1.36 12.30 12.51
C ILE A 103 0.39 13.48 12.66
N ASP A 104 -0.66 13.47 11.85
CA ASP A 104 -1.65 14.54 11.79
C ASP A 104 -2.88 14.22 12.65
N VAL A 105 -3.38 13.00 12.59
CA VAL A 105 -4.52 12.50 13.37
C VAL A 105 -4.25 11.09 13.88
N ILE A 106 -4.71 10.81 15.08
CA ILE A 106 -4.70 9.47 15.68
C ILE A 106 -6.14 9.08 16.03
N GLU A 107 -6.59 7.98 15.46
CA GLU A 107 -7.88 7.37 15.76
C GLU A 107 -7.65 6.09 16.56
N VAL A 108 -8.26 6.00 17.75
CA VAL A 108 -8.11 4.84 18.64
C VAL A 108 -9.29 3.90 18.45
N LEU A 109 -9.02 2.68 17.97
CA LEU A 109 -10.02 1.67 17.64
C LEU A 109 -9.82 0.40 18.50
N GLY A 110 -9.77 0.57 19.80
CA GLY A 110 -9.60 -0.53 20.76
C GLY A 110 -8.21 -1.16 20.69
N LYS A 111 -8.05 -2.29 20.02
CA LYS A 111 -6.78 -3.01 19.91
C LYS A 111 -5.77 -2.38 18.96
N GLU A 112 -6.23 -1.47 18.13
CA GLU A 112 -5.45 -0.84 17.07
C GLU A 112 -5.60 0.68 17.11
N LYS A 113 -4.63 1.37 16.55
CA LYS A 113 -4.69 2.81 16.26
C LYS A 113 -4.50 3.01 14.78
N THR A 114 -5.27 3.91 14.20
CA THR A 114 -5.06 4.39 12.84
C THR A 114 -4.39 5.75 12.90
N LEU A 115 -3.23 5.84 12.28
CA LEU A 115 -2.45 7.06 12.15
C LEU A 115 -2.68 7.64 10.75
N TYR A 116 -3.17 8.86 10.68
CA TYR A 116 -3.21 9.63 9.45
C TYR A 116 -1.94 10.48 9.44
N VAL A 117 -1.06 10.19 8.51
CA VAL A 117 0.27 10.80 8.45
C VAL A 117 0.45 11.58 7.16
N LYS A 118 1.26 12.61 7.22
CA LYS A 118 1.56 13.50 6.09
C LYS A 118 3.06 13.52 5.82
N LEU A 119 3.44 13.27 4.56
CA LEU A 119 4.80 13.45 4.09
C LEU A 119 5.10 14.94 3.88
N LYS A 120 6.39 15.29 3.78
CA LYS A 120 6.85 16.66 3.50
C LYS A 120 6.24 17.25 2.22
N SER A 121 5.93 16.43 1.24
CA SER A 121 5.26 16.82 -0.03
C SER A 121 3.79 17.18 0.15
N GLY A 122 3.17 16.89 1.30
CA GLY A 122 1.75 16.97 1.54
C GLY A 122 0.97 15.70 1.22
N LYS A 123 1.64 14.65 0.76
CA LYS A 123 1.01 13.33 0.53
C LYS A 123 0.53 12.73 1.85
N ASP A 124 -0.73 12.30 1.86
CA ASP A 124 -1.34 11.61 2.99
C ASP A 124 -1.20 10.10 2.86
N LEU A 125 -0.88 9.44 3.97
CA LEU A 125 -0.89 7.99 4.11
C LEU A 125 -1.65 7.60 5.38
N VAL A 126 -2.21 6.40 5.37
CA VAL A 126 -2.94 5.82 6.50
C VAL A 126 -2.20 4.58 6.98
N ILE A 127 -1.83 4.57 8.26
CA ILE A 127 -1.03 3.52 8.89
C ILE A 127 -1.80 2.96 10.08
N THR A 128 -1.96 1.65 10.14
CA THR A 128 -2.57 0.97 11.29
C THR A 128 -1.48 0.32 12.13
N VAL A 129 -1.48 0.62 13.42
CA VAL A 129 -0.51 0.10 14.39
C VAL A 129 -1.22 -0.53 15.58
N PRO A 130 -0.58 -1.48 16.30
CA PRO A 130 -1.13 -1.99 17.54
C PRO A 130 -1.41 -0.88 18.57
N GLY A 131 -2.52 -1.00 19.30
CA GLY A 131 -2.97 0.05 20.23
C GLY A 131 -2.01 0.36 21.38
N TYR A 132 -1.09 -0.56 21.70
CA TYR A 132 -0.08 -0.36 22.76
C TYR A 132 1.08 0.56 22.34
N HIS A 133 1.29 0.80 21.04
CA HIS A 133 2.28 1.76 20.56
C HIS A 133 1.90 3.18 20.94
N GLN A 134 2.87 3.94 21.45
CA GLN A 134 2.67 5.33 21.84
C GLN A 134 3.10 6.25 20.70
N TYR A 135 2.14 7.03 20.21
CA TYR A 135 2.36 8.07 19.20
C TYR A 135 1.62 9.33 19.61
N GLU A 136 2.14 10.48 19.21
CA GLU A 136 1.55 11.79 19.49
C GLU A 136 1.30 12.55 18.19
N VAL A 137 0.19 13.30 18.13
CA VAL A 137 -0.11 14.22 17.03
C VAL A 137 0.99 15.28 16.94
N GLY A 138 1.46 15.56 15.72
CA GLY A 138 2.58 16.47 15.47
C GLY A 138 3.96 15.83 15.53
N GLU A 139 4.06 14.59 15.99
CA GLU A 139 5.31 13.82 16.02
C GLU A 139 5.75 13.45 14.61
N LYS A 140 7.06 13.60 14.34
CA LYS A 140 7.70 13.05 13.14
C LYS A 140 8.22 11.65 13.46
N HIS A 141 7.90 10.70 12.60
CA HIS A 141 8.30 9.30 12.77
C HIS A 141 8.75 8.69 11.46
N ASN A 142 9.71 7.77 11.53
CA ASN A 142 10.17 7.00 10.39
C ASN A 142 9.41 5.67 10.32
N PHE A 143 8.74 5.45 9.19
CA PHE A 143 8.04 4.21 8.90
C PHE A 143 8.73 3.47 7.76
N GLY A 144 8.66 2.16 7.79
CA GLY A 144 9.10 1.31 6.70
C GLY A 144 7.96 0.46 6.16
N PHE A 145 8.31 -0.54 5.36
CA PHE A 145 7.37 -1.36 4.60
C PHE A 145 7.57 -2.84 4.89
N ASP A 146 6.48 -3.59 4.98
CA ASP A 146 6.51 -5.04 4.84
C ASP A 146 6.70 -5.37 3.34
N LEU A 147 7.94 -5.63 2.94
CA LEU A 147 8.31 -5.86 1.54
C LEU A 147 7.67 -7.12 0.94
N GLY A 148 7.18 -8.03 1.77
CA GLY A 148 6.45 -9.21 1.32
C GLY A 148 4.97 -8.96 1.00
N ALA A 149 4.46 -7.76 1.26
CA ALA A 149 3.05 -7.42 1.15
C ALA A 149 2.77 -6.23 0.22
N LEU A 150 3.69 -5.94 -0.69
CA LEU A 150 3.56 -4.86 -1.67
C LEU A 150 2.76 -5.32 -2.88
N HIS A 151 1.96 -4.40 -3.41
CA HIS A 151 1.25 -4.58 -4.69
C HIS A 151 1.73 -3.52 -5.68
N PHE A 152 2.06 -3.94 -6.88
CA PHE A 152 2.44 -3.02 -7.95
C PHE A 152 1.39 -3.07 -9.06
N PHE A 153 1.00 -1.90 -9.54
CA PHE A 153 0.01 -1.75 -10.61
C PHE A 153 0.57 -0.91 -11.74
N ASP A 154 0.27 -1.31 -12.96
CA ASP A 154 0.58 -0.52 -14.16
C ASP A 154 -0.18 0.82 -14.10
N ALA A 155 0.52 1.93 -14.33
CA ALA A 155 -0.10 3.26 -14.21
C ALA A 155 -1.11 3.57 -15.32
N GLU A 156 -1.00 2.92 -16.48
CA GLU A 156 -1.90 3.12 -17.62
C GLU A 156 -3.11 2.19 -17.55
N THR A 157 -2.88 0.89 -17.37
CA THR A 157 -3.92 -0.14 -17.38
C THR A 157 -4.58 -0.34 -16.03
N GLU A 158 -3.93 0.09 -14.94
CA GLU A 158 -4.30 -0.18 -13.55
C GLU A 158 -4.31 -1.67 -13.16
N LEU A 159 -3.79 -2.54 -14.04
CA LEU A 159 -3.66 -3.96 -13.77
C LEU A 159 -2.49 -4.26 -12.85
N ARG A 160 -2.65 -5.28 -12.03
CA ARG A 160 -1.59 -5.76 -11.15
C ARG A 160 -0.42 -6.32 -11.95
N ILE A 161 0.81 -6.01 -11.52
CA ILE A 161 2.06 -6.44 -12.16
C ILE A 161 2.63 -7.69 -11.47
N ASN A 162 2.64 -7.72 -10.13
CA ASN A 162 3.30 -8.76 -9.32
C ASN A 162 2.40 -9.85 -8.73
#